data_56d3cac0a3a702a2202e6e9919557a51
#
_entry.id   56d3cac0a3a702a2202e6e9919557a51
#
_cell.length_a   1.000
_cell.length_b   1.000
_cell.length_c   1.000
_cell.angle_alpha   90.00
_cell.angle_beta   90.00
_cell.angle_gamma   90.00
#
_symmetry.space_group_name_H-M   'P 1'
#
loop_
_entity.id
_entity.type
_entity.pdbx_description
1 polymer ?
#
loop_
_entity_poly.entity_id
_entity_poly.type
_entity_poly.pdbx_seq_one_letter_code
_entity_poly.pdbx_strand_id
1 'polypeptide(L)'
;RTLSNIKALSIFKTGSHNYWHIRFLNGKEYDYREKDLEIIESCLGESRSKSIFEYLKKVADANELKADDGTKLLAKQYEKIHFIANNRAIAVYLNPQKYKMQTRTASTLIFPFGCNASQQKAVQAAFENQISVVQGPPGTGKTQTILNIIANILVRGKTVQVVSNNNSAIVNVLEKLSKYDMGFIVALLGSTVNKEKFIETQEEEKQYPEDFESWHDADADQPQFLNQIHHQT
;
A
#
# COMPACT_ATOMS: atom_id res chain seq x y z
N ARG A 1 -0.10 13.96 8.79
CA ARG A 1 -1.15 13.28 9.59
C ARG A 1 -2.49 13.55 8.95
N THR A 2 -3.32 12.51 8.73
CA THR A 2 -4.68 12.69 8.22
C THR A 2 -5.61 13.12 9.35
N LEU A 3 -6.38 14.18 9.13
CA LEU A 3 -7.46 14.61 10.03
C LEU A 3 -8.76 13.96 9.58
N SER A 4 -9.43 13.25 10.48
CA SER A 4 -10.70 12.57 10.24
C SER A 4 -11.69 12.87 11.37
N ASN A 5 -12.95 12.46 11.20
CA ASN A 5 -14.00 12.68 12.19
C ASN A 5 -14.26 14.18 12.48
N ILE A 6 -14.25 14.99 11.42
CA ILE A 6 -14.53 16.42 11.50
C ILE A 6 -16.04 16.63 11.63
N LYS A 7 -16.45 17.39 12.65
CA LYS A 7 -17.85 17.77 12.90
C LYS A 7 -18.21 19.08 12.22
N ALA A 8 -17.31 20.05 12.28
CA ALA A 8 -17.50 21.38 11.67
C ALA A 8 -16.15 21.96 11.25
N LEU A 9 -16.21 22.79 10.22
CA LEU A 9 -15.09 23.54 9.69
C LEU A 9 -15.52 24.99 9.50
N SER A 10 -14.71 25.91 10.01
CA SER A 10 -14.86 27.34 9.78
C SER A 10 -13.56 27.92 9.27
N ILE A 11 -13.65 28.76 8.25
CA ILE A 11 -12.48 29.44 7.69
C ILE A 11 -12.57 30.92 8.06
N PHE A 12 -11.51 31.44 8.63
CA PHE A 12 -11.43 32.87 8.97
C PHE A 12 -10.10 33.45 8.52
N LYS A 13 -10.10 34.76 8.28
CA LYS A 13 -8.94 35.52 7.82
C LYS A 13 -8.46 36.45 8.90
N THR A 14 -7.16 36.37 9.20
CA THR A 14 -6.50 37.32 10.12
C THR A 14 -5.29 37.92 9.41
N GLY A 15 -5.34 39.21 9.11
CA GLY A 15 -4.32 39.86 8.28
C GLY A 15 -4.27 39.29 6.87
N SER A 16 -3.10 38.83 6.44
CA SER A 16 -2.85 38.20 5.13
C SER A 16 -3.02 36.67 5.13
N HIS A 17 -3.38 36.03 6.25
CA HIS A 17 -3.40 34.58 6.41
C HIS A 17 -4.80 34.07 6.62
N ASN A 18 -5.11 32.96 5.98
CA ASN A 18 -6.31 32.18 6.24
C ASN A 18 -6.02 31.11 7.30
N TYR A 19 -6.96 30.95 8.20
CA TYR A 19 -6.95 29.93 9.26
C TYR A 19 -8.19 29.08 9.15
N TRP A 20 -8.04 27.80 9.50
CA TRP A 20 -9.08 26.78 9.49
C TRP A 20 -9.32 26.31 10.91
N HIS A 21 -10.45 26.68 11.48
CA HIS A 21 -10.92 26.19 12.77
C HIS A 21 -11.67 24.89 12.54
N ILE A 22 -11.12 23.80 13.08
CA ILE A 22 -11.66 22.45 12.91
C ILE A 22 -12.16 21.92 14.24
N ARG A 23 -13.46 21.63 14.29
CA ARG A 23 -14.10 20.96 15.41
C ARG A 23 -14.28 19.49 15.09
N PHE A 24 -13.80 18.61 15.95
CA PHE A 24 -13.90 17.15 15.81
C PHE A 24 -15.12 16.60 16.52
N LEU A 25 -15.58 15.37 16.12
CA LEU A 25 -16.71 14.68 16.75
C LEU A 25 -16.50 14.40 18.25
N ASN A 26 -15.26 14.28 18.69
CA ASN A 26 -14.89 14.09 20.11
C ASN A 26 -14.88 15.39 20.93
N GLY A 27 -15.35 16.51 20.37
CA GLY A 27 -15.44 17.81 21.00
C GLY A 27 -14.14 18.61 21.03
N LYS A 28 -13.00 18.07 20.56
CA LYS A 28 -11.75 18.83 20.47
C LYS A 28 -11.80 19.80 19.29
N GLU A 29 -11.17 20.95 19.46
CA GLU A 29 -11.07 22.01 18.47
C GLU A 29 -9.62 22.44 18.29
N TYR A 30 -9.22 22.71 17.04
CA TYR A 30 -7.87 23.15 16.70
C TYR A 30 -7.91 24.13 15.55
N ASP A 31 -6.97 25.08 15.57
CA ASP A 31 -6.74 26.04 14.50
C ASP A 31 -5.50 25.64 13.69
N TYR A 32 -5.64 25.65 12.39
CA TYR A 32 -4.57 25.34 11.43
C TYR A 32 -4.40 26.52 10.45
N ARG A 33 -3.18 26.77 10.01
CA ARG A 33 -2.97 27.66 8.87
C ARG A 33 -3.31 26.91 7.59
N GLU A 34 -3.91 27.60 6.63
CA GLU A 34 -4.24 27.02 5.34
C GLU A 34 -3.05 26.32 4.66
N LYS A 35 -1.86 26.93 4.74
CA LYS A 35 -0.62 26.37 4.17
C LYS A 35 -0.16 25.04 4.80
N ASP A 36 -0.64 24.72 6.00
CA ASP A 36 -0.29 23.51 6.74
C ASP A 36 -1.30 22.37 6.50
N LEU A 37 -2.34 22.65 5.67
CA LEU A 37 -3.41 21.70 5.34
C LEU A 37 -3.45 21.40 3.85
N GLU A 38 -3.64 20.12 3.54
CA GLU A 38 -3.99 19.65 2.20
C GLU A 38 -5.41 19.08 2.25
N ILE A 39 -6.30 19.59 1.40
CA ILE A 39 -7.65 19.10 1.27
C ILE A 39 -7.69 18.02 0.20
N ILE A 40 -8.05 16.82 0.62
CA ILE A 40 -8.25 15.69 -0.29
C ILE A 40 -9.77 15.45 -0.41
N GLU A 41 -10.30 15.72 -1.58
CA GLU A 41 -11.71 15.50 -1.87
C GLU A 41 -11.98 14.04 -2.25
N SER A 42 -13.20 13.58 -1.94
CA SER A 42 -13.65 12.28 -2.43
C SER A 42 -14.14 12.38 -3.87
N CYS A 43 -13.68 11.50 -4.74
CA CYS A 43 -14.22 11.40 -6.10
C CYS A 43 -15.69 10.93 -6.13
N LEU A 44 -16.19 10.34 -5.02
CA LEU A 44 -17.58 9.92 -4.91
C LEU A 44 -18.58 11.11 -4.76
N GLY A 45 -18.07 12.34 -4.55
CA GLY A 45 -18.87 13.55 -4.63
C GLY A 45 -19.23 13.94 -6.07
N GLU A 46 -18.56 13.36 -7.07
CA GLU A 46 -18.80 13.62 -8.49
C GLU A 46 -19.78 12.59 -9.06
N SER A 47 -20.77 13.07 -9.86
CA SER A 47 -21.92 12.25 -10.29
C SER A 47 -21.55 11.02 -11.09
N ARG A 48 -20.62 11.13 -12.03
CA ARG A 48 -20.17 9.99 -12.87
C ARG A 48 -19.45 8.94 -12.05
N SER A 49 -18.47 9.36 -11.21
CA SER A 49 -17.73 8.46 -10.35
C SER A 49 -18.65 7.72 -9.37
N LYS A 50 -19.62 8.46 -8.79
CA LYS A 50 -20.63 7.89 -7.91
C LYS A 50 -21.50 6.86 -8.63
N SER A 51 -21.99 7.20 -9.83
CA SER A 51 -22.83 6.30 -10.63
C SER A 51 -22.11 4.99 -10.99
N ILE A 52 -20.85 5.08 -11.42
CA ILE A 52 -20.03 3.90 -11.75
C ILE A 52 -19.75 3.10 -10.47
N PHE A 53 -19.46 3.76 -9.36
CA PHE A 53 -19.21 3.07 -8.08
C PHE A 53 -20.45 2.32 -7.57
N GLU A 54 -21.63 2.92 -7.66
CA GLU A 54 -22.91 2.25 -7.31
C GLU A 54 -23.21 1.07 -8.26
N TYR A 55 -22.85 1.18 -9.53
CA TYR A 55 -22.92 0.04 -10.44
C TYR A 55 -21.99 -1.10 -10.01
N LEU A 56 -20.74 -0.80 -9.64
CA LEU A 56 -19.79 -1.81 -9.13
C LEU A 56 -20.30 -2.47 -7.84
N LYS A 57 -20.96 -1.73 -6.95
CA LYS A 57 -21.60 -2.30 -5.76
C LYS A 57 -22.68 -3.31 -6.13
N LYS A 58 -23.52 -3.00 -7.12
CA LYS A 58 -24.56 -3.94 -7.62
C LYS A 58 -23.92 -5.19 -8.22
N VAL A 59 -22.82 -5.05 -8.98
CA VAL A 59 -22.08 -6.19 -9.51
C VAL A 59 -21.47 -7.03 -8.39
N ALA A 60 -20.92 -6.38 -7.35
CA ALA A 60 -20.37 -7.07 -6.19
C ALA A 60 -21.45 -7.83 -5.40
N ASP A 61 -22.65 -7.26 -5.29
CA ASP A 61 -23.79 -7.92 -4.65
C ASP A 61 -24.34 -9.10 -5.47
N ALA A 62 -24.33 -8.99 -6.79
CA ALA A 62 -24.71 -10.09 -7.69
C ALA A 62 -23.66 -11.23 -7.75
N ASN A 63 -22.43 -10.97 -7.28
CA ASN A 63 -21.38 -11.98 -7.24
C ASN A 63 -21.66 -13.03 -6.16
N GLU A 64 -21.51 -14.32 -6.50
CA GLU A 64 -21.80 -15.44 -5.60
C GLU A 64 -20.66 -15.79 -4.64
N LEU A 65 -19.55 -15.04 -4.66
CA LEU A 65 -18.42 -15.29 -3.75
C LEU A 65 -18.84 -15.02 -2.30
N LYS A 66 -19.00 -16.10 -1.55
CA LYS A 66 -19.43 -16.08 -0.14
C LYS A 66 -18.35 -16.66 0.76
N ALA A 67 -18.32 -16.19 2.01
CA ALA A 67 -17.61 -16.83 3.09
C ALA A 67 -18.39 -18.07 3.59
N ASP A 68 -17.77 -18.87 4.46
CA ASP A 68 -18.36 -20.07 5.03
C ASP A 68 -19.66 -19.78 5.80
N ASP A 69 -19.83 -18.57 6.35
CA ASP A 69 -21.03 -18.08 7.04
C ASP A 69 -22.13 -17.56 6.08
N GLY A 70 -21.95 -17.70 4.78
CA GLY A 70 -22.87 -17.21 3.75
C GLY A 70 -22.75 -15.73 3.44
N THR A 71 -21.86 -14.98 4.10
CA THR A 71 -21.67 -13.55 3.88
C THR A 71 -21.09 -13.29 2.49
N LYS A 72 -21.73 -12.40 1.72
CA LYS A 72 -21.23 -11.94 0.41
C LYS A 72 -19.95 -11.10 0.59
N LEU A 73 -18.79 -11.67 0.28
CA LEU A 73 -17.50 -11.07 0.60
C LEU A 73 -17.27 -9.73 -0.12
N LEU A 74 -17.55 -9.67 -1.42
CA LEU A 74 -17.34 -8.45 -2.20
C LEU A 74 -18.30 -7.34 -1.79
N ALA A 75 -19.59 -7.64 -1.66
CA ALA A 75 -20.60 -6.66 -1.26
C ALA A 75 -20.23 -6.00 0.07
N LYS A 76 -19.90 -6.80 1.08
CA LYS A 76 -19.49 -6.32 2.41
C LYS A 76 -18.25 -5.41 2.38
N GLN A 77 -17.30 -5.67 1.45
CA GLN A 77 -16.14 -4.80 1.31
C GLN A 77 -16.49 -3.47 0.63
N TYR A 78 -17.34 -3.49 -0.41
CA TYR A 78 -17.79 -2.27 -1.07
C TYR A 78 -18.62 -1.38 -0.16
N GLU A 79 -19.43 -1.95 0.75
CA GLU A 79 -20.22 -1.20 1.74
C GLU A 79 -19.34 -0.37 2.70
N LYS A 80 -18.12 -0.81 2.98
CA LYS A 80 -17.18 -0.09 3.85
C LYS A 80 -16.51 1.10 3.17
N ILE A 81 -16.64 1.24 1.85
CA ILE A 81 -15.98 2.30 1.10
C ILE A 81 -16.92 3.51 1.04
N HIS A 82 -16.67 4.49 1.88
CA HIS A 82 -17.44 5.75 1.93
C HIS A 82 -16.64 6.93 1.35
N PHE A 83 -15.35 6.76 1.16
CA PHE A 83 -14.44 7.81 0.69
C PHE A 83 -13.39 7.22 -0.24
N ILE A 84 -13.21 7.84 -1.40
CA ILE A 84 -12.15 7.52 -2.36
C ILE A 84 -11.48 8.84 -2.71
N ALA A 85 -10.24 9.03 -2.24
CA ALA A 85 -9.49 10.24 -2.53
C ALA A 85 -9.32 10.43 -4.06
N ASN A 86 -9.53 11.65 -4.53
CA ASN A 86 -9.51 12.03 -5.94
C ASN A 86 -8.14 11.80 -6.62
N ASN A 87 -7.06 11.69 -5.85
CA ASN A 87 -5.70 11.42 -6.29
C ASN A 87 -5.33 9.92 -6.31
N ARG A 88 -6.30 9.02 -6.10
CA ARG A 88 -6.06 7.56 -6.12
C ARG A 88 -6.34 6.96 -7.49
N ALA A 89 -5.64 5.87 -7.79
CA ALA A 89 -5.81 5.14 -9.07
C ALA A 89 -7.26 4.72 -9.32
N ILE A 90 -8.02 4.34 -8.29
CA ILE A 90 -9.44 4.00 -8.42
C ILE A 90 -10.30 5.21 -8.83
N ALA A 91 -9.95 6.44 -8.45
CA ALA A 91 -10.65 7.63 -8.91
C ALA A 91 -10.49 7.80 -10.43
N VAL A 92 -9.29 7.53 -10.95
CA VAL A 92 -9.03 7.52 -12.41
C VAL A 92 -9.84 6.44 -13.10
N TYR A 93 -9.93 5.23 -12.53
CA TYR A 93 -10.77 4.16 -13.05
C TYR A 93 -12.24 4.56 -13.14
N LEU A 94 -12.76 5.20 -12.09
CA LEU A 94 -14.16 5.65 -12.03
C LEU A 94 -14.44 6.82 -13.00
N ASN A 95 -13.47 7.72 -13.20
CA ASN A 95 -13.63 8.83 -14.15
C ASN A 95 -12.27 9.27 -14.76
N PRO A 96 -11.79 8.59 -15.83
CA PRO A 96 -10.51 8.90 -16.45
C PRO A 96 -10.50 10.23 -17.21
N GLN A 97 -11.66 10.83 -17.45
CA GLN A 97 -11.75 12.15 -18.08
C GLN A 97 -11.41 13.26 -17.09
N LYS A 98 -11.79 13.09 -15.82
CA LYS A 98 -11.58 14.09 -14.75
C LYS A 98 -10.28 13.86 -13.99
N TYR A 99 -9.97 12.63 -13.64
CA TYR A 99 -8.82 12.28 -12.80
C TYR A 99 -7.68 11.70 -13.65
N LYS A 100 -6.44 11.94 -13.23
CA LYS A 100 -5.24 11.48 -13.94
C LYS A 100 -4.37 10.63 -13.01
N MET A 101 -3.74 9.62 -13.59
CA MET A 101 -2.70 8.86 -12.89
C MET A 101 -1.56 9.79 -12.50
N GLN A 102 -1.10 9.65 -11.26
CA GLN A 102 0.06 10.37 -10.80
C GLN A 102 1.31 9.55 -11.09
N THR A 103 2.33 10.23 -11.57
CA THR A 103 3.69 9.70 -11.70
C THR A 103 4.60 10.43 -10.71
N ARG A 104 5.66 9.78 -10.30
CA ARG A 104 6.69 10.36 -9.43
C ARG A 104 8.05 9.87 -9.89
N THR A 105 9.09 10.63 -9.64
CA THR A 105 10.46 10.15 -9.84
C THR A 105 10.77 9.09 -8.79
N ALA A 106 11.25 7.94 -9.21
CA ALA A 106 11.70 6.92 -8.30
C ALA A 106 12.96 7.43 -7.57
N SER A 107 12.98 7.32 -6.24
CA SER A 107 14.22 7.45 -5.46
C SER A 107 15.14 6.26 -5.77
N THR A 108 16.38 6.30 -5.29
CA THR A 108 17.33 5.20 -5.40
C THR A 108 16.69 3.83 -5.13
N LEU A 109 16.88 2.88 -6.03
CA LEU A 109 16.35 1.52 -5.95
C LEU A 109 17.48 0.55 -5.66
N ILE A 110 17.20 -0.48 -4.86
CA ILE A 110 18.10 -1.58 -4.54
C ILE A 110 17.62 -2.88 -5.19
N PHE A 111 18.55 -3.77 -5.51
CA PHE A 111 18.27 -5.04 -6.19
C PHE A 111 18.96 -6.22 -5.50
N PRO A 112 18.63 -6.50 -4.22
CA PRO A 112 19.30 -7.52 -3.42
C PRO A 112 19.17 -8.93 -4.00
N PHE A 113 18.11 -9.17 -4.76
CA PHE A 113 17.86 -10.50 -5.36
C PHE A 113 18.42 -10.61 -6.79
N GLY A 114 19.24 -9.63 -7.23
CA GLY A 114 19.71 -9.54 -8.60
C GLY A 114 18.61 -9.13 -9.59
N CYS A 115 19.00 -8.68 -10.75
CA CYS A 115 18.07 -8.33 -11.83
C CYS A 115 18.77 -8.23 -13.18
N ASN A 116 18.02 -8.38 -14.26
CA ASN A 116 18.44 -7.96 -15.58
C ASN A 116 17.83 -6.58 -15.93
N ALA A 117 18.25 -5.99 -17.04
CA ALA A 117 17.80 -4.65 -17.45
C ALA A 117 16.27 -4.52 -17.60
N SER A 118 15.58 -5.57 -18.05
CA SER A 118 14.12 -5.58 -18.17
C SER A 118 13.42 -5.61 -16.80
N GLN A 119 13.95 -6.41 -15.88
CA GLN A 119 13.45 -6.49 -14.51
C GLN A 119 13.70 -5.18 -13.76
N GLN A 120 14.86 -4.56 -13.95
CA GLN A 120 15.18 -3.25 -13.37
C GLN A 120 14.14 -2.19 -13.82
N LYS A 121 13.87 -2.11 -15.13
CA LYS A 121 12.82 -1.22 -15.66
C LYS A 121 11.43 -1.51 -15.08
N ALA A 122 11.09 -2.79 -14.86
CA ALA A 122 9.81 -3.17 -14.28
C ALA A 122 9.70 -2.73 -12.81
N VAL A 123 10.77 -2.90 -12.02
CA VAL A 123 10.83 -2.39 -10.64
C VAL A 123 10.73 -0.87 -10.63
N GLN A 124 11.49 -0.18 -11.48
CA GLN A 124 11.42 1.27 -11.59
C GLN A 124 10.00 1.75 -11.92
N ALA A 125 9.35 1.15 -12.91
CA ALA A 125 7.98 1.48 -13.28
C ALA A 125 6.98 1.29 -12.13
N ALA A 126 7.18 0.27 -11.27
CA ALA A 126 6.35 0.04 -10.10
C ALA A 126 6.45 1.16 -9.04
N PHE A 127 7.59 1.84 -8.97
CA PHE A 127 7.80 2.96 -8.04
C PHE A 127 7.44 4.32 -8.64
N GLU A 128 7.53 4.47 -9.94
CA GLU A 128 7.22 5.73 -10.63
C GLU A 128 5.73 5.92 -10.90
N ASN A 129 4.96 4.83 -10.97
CA ASN A 129 3.56 4.88 -11.36
C ASN A 129 2.63 4.36 -10.25
N GLN A 130 1.40 4.85 -10.21
CA GLN A 130 0.36 4.33 -9.30
C GLN A 130 -0.08 2.91 -9.67
N ILE A 131 -0.01 2.55 -10.95
CA ILE A 131 -0.27 1.22 -11.48
C ILE A 131 0.83 0.90 -12.50
N SER A 132 1.40 -0.28 -12.40
CA SER A 132 2.27 -0.85 -13.42
C SER A 132 1.86 -2.28 -13.73
N VAL A 133 2.00 -2.69 -14.98
CA VAL A 133 1.70 -4.04 -15.44
C VAL A 133 2.98 -4.68 -15.94
N VAL A 134 3.36 -5.82 -15.34
CA VAL A 134 4.55 -6.57 -15.70
C VAL A 134 4.11 -7.88 -16.36
N GLN A 135 4.31 -7.96 -17.67
CA GLN A 135 4.02 -9.16 -18.45
C GLN A 135 5.31 -9.92 -18.77
N GLY A 136 5.21 -11.23 -18.85
CA GLY A 136 6.31 -12.10 -19.25
C GLY A 136 5.90 -13.57 -19.23
N PRO A 137 6.42 -14.41 -20.14
CA PRO A 137 6.19 -15.85 -20.11
C PRO A 137 6.79 -16.48 -18.82
N PRO A 138 6.48 -17.74 -18.52
CA PRO A 138 7.14 -18.50 -17.47
C PRO A 138 8.66 -18.44 -17.63
N GLY A 139 9.40 -18.37 -16.52
CA GLY A 139 10.87 -18.35 -16.52
C GLY A 139 11.53 -16.96 -16.72
N THR A 140 10.78 -15.90 -17.00
CA THR A 140 11.35 -14.55 -17.16
C THR A 140 11.74 -13.83 -15.88
N GLY A 141 11.65 -14.51 -14.73
CA GLY A 141 12.04 -13.94 -13.43
C GLY A 141 11.04 -12.97 -12.82
N LYS A 142 9.72 -13.10 -13.15
CA LYS A 142 8.68 -12.27 -12.52
C LYS A 142 8.72 -12.31 -11.00
N THR A 143 8.94 -13.49 -10.41
CA THR A 143 9.04 -13.60 -8.94
C THR A 143 10.25 -12.81 -8.41
N GLN A 144 11.38 -12.82 -9.11
CA GLN A 144 12.57 -12.04 -8.74
C GLN A 144 12.28 -10.53 -8.80
N THR A 145 11.53 -10.09 -9.82
CA THR A 145 11.04 -8.71 -9.90
C THR A 145 10.16 -8.36 -8.69
N ILE A 146 9.24 -9.25 -8.32
CA ILE A 146 8.38 -9.07 -7.13
C ILE A 146 9.20 -8.96 -5.85
N LEU A 147 10.21 -9.81 -5.66
CA LEU A 147 11.10 -9.76 -4.49
C LEU A 147 11.86 -8.43 -4.40
N ASN A 148 12.38 -7.92 -5.51
CA ASN A 148 13.04 -6.61 -5.54
C ASN A 148 12.04 -5.46 -5.26
N ILE A 149 10.79 -5.55 -5.71
CA ILE A 149 9.74 -4.59 -5.35
C ILE A 149 9.47 -4.64 -3.84
N ILE A 150 9.31 -5.84 -3.26
CA ILE A 150 9.10 -6.03 -1.82
C ILE A 150 10.26 -5.40 -1.03
N ALA A 151 11.51 -5.71 -1.36
CA ALA A 151 12.68 -5.15 -0.69
C ALA A 151 12.68 -3.62 -0.69
N ASN A 152 12.42 -3.02 -1.84
CA ASN A 152 12.36 -1.57 -1.96
C ASN A 152 11.20 -0.91 -1.19
N ILE A 153 10.08 -1.62 -0.99
CA ILE A 153 8.96 -1.15 -0.17
C ILE A 153 9.34 -1.19 1.32
N LEU A 154 9.95 -2.30 1.76
CA LEU A 154 10.32 -2.53 3.17
C LEU A 154 11.42 -1.55 3.63
N VAL A 155 12.47 -1.34 2.84
CA VAL A 155 13.54 -0.35 3.16
C VAL A 155 12.97 1.07 3.32
N ARG A 156 11.82 1.36 2.71
CA ARG A 156 11.11 2.63 2.89
C ARG A 156 10.15 2.65 4.08
N GLY A 157 10.21 1.65 4.96
CA GLY A 157 9.34 1.51 6.13
C GLY A 157 7.85 1.33 5.78
N LYS A 158 7.56 0.78 4.60
CA LYS A 158 6.18 0.56 4.14
C LYS A 158 5.83 -0.91 4.15
N THR A 159 4.54 -1.19 4.22
CA THR A 159 3.99 -2.54 4.11
C THR A 159 3.58 -2.85 2.68
N VAL A 160 3.61 -4.13 2.32
CA VAL A 160 3.22 -4.63 1.00
C VAL A 160 2.25 -5.81 1.16
N GLN A 161 1.28 -5.89 0.28
CA GLN A 161 0.38 -7.03 0.19
C GLN A 161 0.56 -7.69 -1.18
N VAL A 162 0.84 -9.01 -1.15
CA VAL A 162 0.87 -9.86 -2.34
C VAL A 162 -0.42 -10.66 -2.40
N VAL A 163 -1.15 -10.56 -3.49
CA VAL A 163 -2.40 -11.28 -3.69
C VAL A 163 -2.35 -12.13 -4.96
N SER A 164 -2.94 -13.31 -4.91
CA SER A 164 -3.08 -14.21 -6.06
C SER A 164 -4.37 -15.03 -5.91
N ASN A 165 -4.95 -15.43 -7.03
CA ASN A 165 -6.00 -16.45 -7.06
C ASN A 165 -5.44 -17.89 -6.95
N ASN A 166 -4.12 -18.04 -6.93
CA ASN A 166 -3.43 -19.31 -6.79
C ASN A 166 -2.49 -19.28 -5.57
N ASN A 167 -2.79 -20.10 -4.56
CA ASN A 167 -2.00 -20.18 -3.33
C ASN A 167 -0.54 -20.56 -3.59
N SER A 168 -0.27 -21.42 -4.59
CA SER A 168 1.11 -21.82 -4.92
C SER A 168 2.00 -20.65 -5.37
N ALA A 169 1.42 -19.64 -5.98
CA ALA A 169 2.17 -18.43 -6.36
C ALA A 169 2.62 -17.62 -5.14
N ILE A 170 1.78 -17.56 -4.10
CA ILE A 170 2.12 -16.88 -2.85
C ILE A 170 3.16 -17.68 -2.07
N VAL A 171 2.97 -19.01 -1.98
CA VAL A 171 3.93 -19.91 -1.33
C VAL A 171 5.31 -19.81 -1.99
N ASN A 172 5.38 -19.73 -3.32
CA ASN A 172 6.65 -19.54 -4.03
C ASN A 172 7.39 -18.24 -3.64
N VAL A 173 6.65 -17.15 -3.40
CA VAL A 173 7.25 -15.89 -2.90
C VAL A 173 7.80 -16.08 -1.49
N LEU A 174 7.02 -16.72 -0.60
CA LEU A 174 7.45 -17.03 0.76
C LEU A 174 8.70 -17.91 0.78
N GLU A 175 8.69 -19.05 0.04
CA GLU A 175 9.83 -19.98 -0.03
C GLU A 175 11.10 -19.27 -0.50
N LYS A 176 10.98 -18.34 -1.45
CA LYS A 176 12.14 -17.57 -1.92
C LYS A 176 12.64 -16.57 -0.87
N LEU A 177 11.75 -15.91 -0.12
CA LEU A 177 12.14 -15.04 0.99
C LEU A 177 12.80 -15.87 2.11
N SER A 178 12.25 -17.04 2.44
CA SER A 178 12.80 -17.93 3.46
C SER A 178 14.21 -18.44 3.12
N LYS A 179 14.54 -18.60 1.83
CA LYS A 179 15.92 -18.93 1.39
C LYS A 179 16.97 -17.84 1.69
N TYR A 180 16.52 -16.64 2.00
CA TYR A 180 17.34 -15.51 2.41
C TYR A 180 17.10 -15.15 3.89
N ASP A 181 16.60 -16.10 4.68
CA ASP A 181 16.27 -15.93 6.10
C ASP A 181 15.26 -14.80 6.39
N MET A 182 14.50 -14.40 5.38
CA MET A 182 13.49 -13.33 5.47
C MET A 182 12.06 -13.85 5.62
N GLY A 183 11.86 -15.13 5.93
CA GLY A 183 10.53 -15.73 6.12
C GLY A 183 9.73 -15.08 7.25
N PHE A 184 10.41 -14.61 8.30
CA PHE A 184 9.80 -13.99 9.48
C PHE A 184 9.05 -12.67 9.19
N ILE A 185 9.32 -12.00 8.07
CA ILE A 185 8.62 -10.76 7.69
C ILE A 185 7.28 -11.02 7.01
N VAL A 186 6.92 -12.28 6.74
CA VAL A 186 5.75 -12.64 5.92
C VAL A 186 4.62 -13.16 6.80
N ALA A 187 3.44 -12.55 6.64
CA ALA A 187 2.19 -13.05 7.20
C ALA A 187 1.33 -13.69 6.11
N LEU A 188 1.05 -14.98 6.21
CA LEU A 188 0.10 -15.69 5.34
C LEU A 188 -1.31 -15.52 5.88
N LEU A 189 -2.12 -14.66 5.25
CA LEU A 189 -3.44 -14.27 5.75
C LEU A 189 -4.61 -14.71 4.84
N GLY A 190 -4.34 -15.56 3.86
CA GLY A 190 -5.30 -15.90 2.79
C GLY A 190 -6.52 -16.71 3.23
N SER A 191 -6.47 -17.42 4.37
CA SER A 191 -7.59 -18.20 4.92
C SER A 191 -7.68 -18.03 6.43
N THR A 192 -8.81 -18.40 7.04
CA THR A 192 -8.98 -18.40 8.51
C THR A 192 -7.94 -19.27 9.18
N VAL A 193 -7.73 -20.49 8.67
CA VAL A 193 -6.73 -21.42 9.17
C VAL A 193 -5.31 -20.84 9.14
N ASN A 194 -4.95 -20.15 8.05
CA ASN A 194 -3.64 -19.52 7.95
C ASN A 194 -3.48 -18.36 8.94
N LYS A 195 -4.55 -17.62 9.18
CA LYS A 195 -4.53 -16.51 10.17
C LYS A 195 -4.35 -17.03 11.59
N GLU A 196 -5.10 -18.06 11.96
CA GLU A 196 -5.00 -18.71 13.27
C GLU A 196 -3.59 -19.27 13.48
N LYS A 197 -3.08 -20.03 12.51
CA LYS A 197 -1.71 -20.56 12.54
C LYS A 197 -0.66 -19.42 12.64
N PHE A 198 -0.83 -18.32 11.92
CA PHE A 198 0.08 -17.18 12.01
C PHE A 198 0.07 -16.55 13.40
N ILE A 199 -1.11 -16.40 14.04
CA ILE A 199 -1.24 -15.86 15.40
C ILE A 199 -0.56 -16.81 16.41
N GLU A 200 -0.83 -18.10 16.34
CA GLU A 200 -0.22 -19.12 17.20
C GLU A 200 1.32 -19.08 17.13
N THR A 201 1.87 -19.04 15.91
CA THR A 201 3.33 -18.98 15.73
C THR A 201 3.95 -17.67 16.24
N GLN A 202 3.19 -16.57 16.29
CA GLN A 202 3.68 -15.29 16.86
C GLN A 202 3.73 -15.33 18.40
N GLU A 203 2.89 -16.14 19.03
CA GLU A 203 2.87 -16.32 20.50
C GLU A 203 3.96 -17.30 20.96
N GLU A 204 4.22 -18.36 20.18
CA GLU A 204 5.14 -19.44 20.57
C GLU A 204 6.60 -19.19 20.21
N GLU A 205 6.90 -18.62 19.06
CA GLU A 205 8.28 -18.39 18.62
C GLU A 205 8.41 -17.15 17.72
N LYS A 206 8.96 -16.08 18.25
CA LYS A 206 9.54 -15.03 17.41
C LYS A 206 10.87 -15.54 16.86
N GLN A 207 10.84 -16.30 15.78
CA GLN A 207 12.05 -16.72 15.07
C GLN A 207 12.65 -15.53 14.32
N TYR A 208 13.33 -14.67 15.03
CA TYR A 208 14.26 -13.74 14.41
C TYR A 208 15.56 -14.47 14.06
N PRO A 209 16.28 -14.07 13.01
CA PRO A 209 17.65 -14.52 12.78
C PRO A 209 18.49 -14.34 14.05
N GLU A 210 19.44 -15.24 14.32
CA GLU A 210 20.28 -15.21 15.54
C GLU A 210 21.02 -13.87 15.70
N ASP A 211 21.33 -13.21 14.60
CA ASP A 211 22.01 -11.91 14.55
C ASP A 211 21.07 -10.71 14.52
N PHE A 212 19.74 -10.93 14.64
CA PHE A 212 18.72 -9.86 14.52
C PHE A 212 18.93 -8.73 15.53
N GLU A 213 19.36 -9.04 16.76
CA GLU A 213 19.67 -8.02 17.76
C GLU A 213 20.80 -7.10 17.34
N SER A 214 21.79 -7.62 16.61
CA SER A 214 22.91 -6.84 16.07
C SER A 214 22.47 -5.85 14.98
N TRP A 215 21.31 -6.07 14.35
CA TRP A 215 20.75 -5.16 13.35
C TRP A 215 20.20 -3.86 13.97
N HIS A 216 19.85 -3.88 15.25
CA HIS A 216 19.42 -2.70 15.99
C HIS A 216 20.57 -1.77 16.39
N ASP A 217 21.78 -2.31 16.55
CA ASP A 217 22.98 -1.55 16.92
C ASP A 217 23.67 -0.90 15.71
N ALA A 218 23.26 -1.25 14.49
CA ALA A 218 23.63 -0.49 13.31
C ALA A 218 22.90 0.86 13.35
N ASP A 219 23.48 1.75 14.12
CA ASP A 219 22.97 3.08 14.46
C ASP A 219 22.38 3.80 13.26
N ALA A 220 21.28 4.46 13.51
CA ALA A 220 20.42 5.18 12.60
C ALA A 220 21.05 6.37 11.86
N ASP A 221 22.35 6.36 11.61
CA ASP A 221 23.02 7.27 10.67
C ASP A 221 22.87 6.75 9.23
N GLN A 222 21.62 6.67 8.81
CA GLN A 222 21.17 6.16 7.52
C GLN A 222 21.68 6.87 6.25
N PRO A 223 22.23 8.08 6.24
CA PRO A 223 22.81 8.66 5.02
C PRO A 223 24.06 7.93 4.53
N GLN A 224 24.80 7.27 5.42
CA GLN A 224 26.10 6.68 5.04
C GLN A 224 25.98 5.33 4.32
N PHE A 225 25.01 4.50 4.63
CA PHE A 225 24.85 3.20 4.01
C PHE A 225 24.45 3.29 2.52
N LEU A 226 23.61 4.25 2.17
CA LEU A 226 23.23 4.48 0.78
C LEU A 226 24.35 5.11 -0.05
N ASN A 227 25.23 5.87 0.57
CA ASN A 227 26.39 6.48 -0.10
C ASN A 227 27.52 5.47 -0.39
N GLN A 228 27.66 4.40 0.39
CA GLN A 228 28.65 3.35 0.13
C GLN A 228 28.32 2.49 -1.09
N ILE A 229 27.04 2.36 -1.44
CA ILE A 229 26.60 1.61 -2.63
C ILE A 229 26.93 2.38 -3.93
N HIS A 230 27.05 3.70 -3.88
CA HIS A 230 27.37 4.52 -5.06
C HIS A 230 28.84 4.52 -5.48
N HIS A 231 29.77 3.99 -4.66
CA HIS A 231 31.19 3.97 -4.95
C HIS A 231 31.71 2.63 -5.49
N GLN A 232 30.85 1.64 -5.75
CA GLN A 232 31.25 0.33 -6.27
C GLN A 232 30.63 -0.02 -7.64
N THR A 233 30.18 0.97 -8.41
CA THR A 233 29.75 0.76 -9.82
C THR A 233 30.55 1.62 -10.76
#